data_6ac1c946fb0bfd8f11b3b21b755cb986
#
_entry.id   6ac1c946fb0bfd8f11b3b21b755cb986
#
_cell.length_a   1.000
_cell.length_b   1.000
_cell.length_c   1.000
_cell.angle_alpha   90.00
_cell.angle_beta   90.00
_cell.angle_gamma   90.00
#
_symmetry.space_group_name_H-M   'P 1'
#
loop_
_entity.id
_entity.type
_entity.pdbx_description
1 polymer ?
#
loop_
_entity_poly.entity_id
_entity_poly.type
_entity_poly.pdbx_seq_one_letter_code
_entity_poly.pdbx_strand_id
1 'polypeptide(L)'
;MGPYILVGLGAGAASALLFVSVVTGSILSLLLFYMAPLPILISGLGWSHWVGLVAGCTAAAAVGALLGINHFLTFLIAIALPAWWLCYLSMLARPVGSNGSLTLEWYPVGRLLLWTGLLGTLVAMVAIPEFSANKSKIQAAVKEMFERIQGAQANTNTSSPADIDRIVEMAVDFVLPIAAISFTLRNIFNLWLAGCIVNLSGRLKRPWPDLSTLTLPPFALAFLCIAAVGSILPDVAGTIAAIVAAGLITAYAALGFAILHAITRGIALRPYLLFSAYFTVIFLAAPLLGLPILAIALLGLADQGLNFRARMAQKPRPPTLPTSNPPHSKN
;
A
#
# COMPACT_ATOMS: atom_id res chain seq x y z
N MET A 1 -29.75 -10.53 11.82
CA MET A 1 -28.60 -11.07 11.05
C MET A 1 -28.84 -11.01 9.53
N GLY A 2 -30.07 -11.19 9.04
CA GLY A 2 -30.37 -11.20 7.60
C GLY A 2 -29.82 -10.01 6.78
N PRO A 3 -30.03 -8.74 7.17
CA PRO A 3 -29.60 -7.61 6.35
C PRO A 3 -28.07 -7.49 6.20
N TYR A 4 -27.30 -7.93 7.19
CA TYR A 4 -25.85 -7.91 7.13
C TYR A 4 -25.27 -8.94 6.14
N ILE A 5 -25.91 -10.10 6.01
CA ILE A 5 -25.54 -11.13 5.05
C ILE A 5 -25.77 -10.62 3.62
N LEU A 6 -26.90 -9.95 3.35
CA LEU A 6 -27.18 -9.37 2.03
C LEU A 6 -26.17 -8.33 1.62
N VAL A 7 -25.70 -7.48 2.56
CA VAL A 7 -24.62 -6.53 2.30
C VAL A 7 -23.33 -7.27 1.92
N GLY A 8 -23.00 -8.34 2.66
CA GLY A 8 -21.82 -9.16 2.35
C GLY A 8 -21.88 -9.81 0.98
N LEU A 9 -23.05 -10.41 0.63
CA LEU A 9 -23.27 -11.02 -0.69
C LEU A 9 -23.14 -10.00 -1.82
N GLY A 10 -23.79 -8.82 -1.69
CA GLY A 10 -23.70 -7.75 -2.68
C GLY A 10 -22.30 -7.19 -2.85
N ALA A 11 -21.58 -6.96 -1.74
CA ALA A 11 -20.18 -6.53 -1.78
C ALA A 11 -19.28 -7.59 -2.39
N GLY A 12 -19.52 -8.87 -2.11
CA GLY A 12 -18.81 -9.98 -2.72
C GLY A 12 -19.00 -10.07 -4.23
N ALA A 13 -20.26 -9.95 -4.69
CA ALA A 13 -20.58 -9.92 -6.12
C ALA A 13 -19.87 -8.74 -6.82
N ALA A 14 -19.90 -7.53 -6.24
CA ALA A 14 -19.21 -6.37 -6.78
C ALA A 14 -17.68 -6.61 -6.86
N SER A 15 -17.09 -7.19 -5.82
CA SER A 15 -15.66 -7.52 -5.78
C SER A 15 -15.28 -8.54 -6.86
N ALA A 16 -16.10 -9.57 -7.08
CA ALA A 16 -15.88 -10.55 -8.14
C ALA A 16 -15.95 -9.93 -9.54
N LEU A 17 -16.92 -9.04 -9.79
CA LEU A 17 -17.03 -8.32 -11.06
C LEU A 17 -15.82 -7.44 -11.34
N LEU A 18 -15.34 -6.72 -10.32
CA LEU A 18 -14.11 -5.90 -10.42
C LEU A 18 -12.90 -6.76 -10.75
N PHE A 19 -12.76 -7.93 -10.15
CA PHE A 19 -11.67 -8.86 -10.47
C PHE A 19 -11.76 -9.42 -11.87
N VAL A 20 -12.93 -9.92 -12.27
CA VAL A 20 -13.13 -10.55 -13.59
C VAL A 20 -12.98 -9.54 -14.73
N SER A 21 -13.15 -8.24 -14.46
CA SER A 21 -12.99 -7.19 -15.48
C SER A 21 -11.64 -7.24 -16.18
N VAL A 22 -10.59 -7.75 -15.54
CA VAL A 22 -9.23 -7.86 -16.13
C VAL A 22 -9.20 -8.68 -17.42
N VAL A 23 -10.15 -9.60 -17.60
CA VAL A 23 -10.25 -10.43 -18.81
C VAL A 23 -10.48 -9.60 -20.07
N THR A 24 -11.05 -8.39 -19.96
CA THR A 24 -11.27 -7.49 -21.10
C THR A 24 -9.99 -6.85 -21.66
N GLY A 25 -8.85 -6.91 -20.91
CA GLY A 25 -7.54 -6.43 -21.35
C GLY A 25 -7.42 -4.92 -21.55
N SER A 26 -8.40 -4.12 -21.12
CA SER A 26 -8.36 -2.65 -21.26
C SER A 26 -7.63 -1.99 -20.08
N ILE A 27 -7.13 -0.76 -20.27
CA ILE A 27 -6.52 0.02 -19.17
C ILE A 27 -7.52 0.25 -18.03
N LEU A 28 -8.79 0.48 -18.36
CA LEU A 28 -9.84 0.65 -17.38
C LEU A 28 -10.06 -0.63 -16.56
N SER A 29 -10.00 -1.80 -17.20
CA SER A 29 -10.17 -3.09 -16.52
C SER A 29 -9.03 -3.35 -15.52
N LEU A 30 -7.82 -2.89 -15.80
CA LEU A 30 -6.72 -2.97 -14.86
C LEU A 30 -6.99 -2.12 -13.61
N LEU A 31 -7.51 -0.89 -13.78
CA LEU A 31 -7.91 -0.05 -12.65
C LEU A 31 -9.01 -0.71 -11.81
N LEU A 32 -10.03 -1.28 -12.46
CA LEU A 32 -11.12 -2.00 -11.79
C LEU A 32 -10.59 -3.21 -11.01
N PHE A 33 -9.68 -3.98 -11.60
CA PHE A 33 -9.01 -5.10 -10.94
C PHE A 33 -8.26 -4.66 -9.67
N TYR A 34 -7.56 -3.52 -9.71
CA TYR A 34 -6.90 -2.97 -8.53
C TYR A 34 -7.88 -2.56 -7.43
N MET A 35 -9.14 -2.25 -7.78
CA MET A 35 -10.22 -1.91 -6.85
C MET A 35 -10.98 -3.13 -6.32
N ALA A 36 -10.65 -4.35 -6.75
CA ALA A 36 -11.34 -5.57 -6.31
C ALA A 36 -11.41 -5.76 -4.78
N PRO A 37 -10.40 -5.39 -3.94
CA PRO A 37 -10.50 -5.46 -2.48
C PRO A 37 -11.49 -4.45 -1.88
N LEU A 38 -11.81 -3.36 -2.59
CA LEU A 38 -12.54 -2.20 -2.06
C LEU A 38 -13.93 -2.54 -1.50
N PRO A 39 -14.82 -3.28 -2.21
CA PRO A 39 -16.14 -3.63 -1.68
C PRO A 39 -16.06 -4.49 -0.41
N ILE A 40 -15.08 -5.40 -0.32
CA ILE A 40 -14.84 -6.23 0.86
C ILE A 40 -14.44 -5.33 2.05
N LEU A 41 -13.53 -4.39 1.83
CA LEU A 41 -13.07 -3.45 2.85
C LEU A 41 -14.19 -2.50 3.31
N ILE A 42 -15.00 -1.97 2.39
CA ILE A 42 -16.15 -1.10 2.72
C ILE A 42 -17.15 -1.86 3.58
N SER A 43 -17.54 -3.06 3.18
CA SER A 43 -18.48 -3.88 3.94
C SER A 43 -17.94 -4.29 5.30
N GLY A 44 -16.64 -4.62 5.39
CA GLY A 44 -15.96 -4.98 6.63
C GLY A 44 -15.85 -3.81 7.61
N LEU A 45 -15.43 -2.63 7.16
CA LEU A 45 -15.28 -1.44 7.99
C LEU A 45 -16.62 -0.79 8.38
N GLY A 46 -17.59 -0.81 7.45
CA GLY A 46 -18.89 -0.13 7.64
C GLY A 46 -19.89 -0.92 8.49
N TRP A 47 -19.77 -2.24 8.52
CA TRP A 47 -20.69 -3.10 9.28
C TRP A 47 -19.96 -3.95 10.30
N SER A 48 -19.17 -4.93 9.87
CA SER A 48 -18.39 -5.83 10.73
C SER A 48 -17.38 -6.60 9.89
N HIS A 49 -16.25 -6.98 10.50
CA HIS A 49 -15.29 -7.86 9.84
C HIS A 49 -15.90 -9.19 9.35
N TRP A 50 -16.94 -9.70 10.02
CA TRP A 50 -17.69 -10.88 9.56
C TRP A 50 -18.42 -10.65 8.24
N VAL A 51 -18.97 -9.44 8.03
CA VAL A 51 -19.59 -9.06 6.75
C VAL A 51 -18.52 -9.00 5.65
N GLY A 52 -17.34 -8.47 5.96
CA GLY A 52 -16.18 -8.52 5.07
C GLY A 52 -15.73 -9.95 4.74
N LEU A 53 -15.78 -10.87 5.71
CA LEU A 53 -15.48 -12.30 5.47
C LEU A 53 -16.51 -12.92 4.52
N VAL A 54 -17.80 -12.70 4.77
CA VAL A 54 -18.87 -13.17 3.86
C VAL A 54 -18.65 -12.62 2.46
N ALA A 55 -18.33 -11.32 2.33
CA ALA A 55 -18.05 -10.70 1.03
C ALA A 55 -16.85 -11.36 0.33
N GLY A 56 -15.76 -11.59 1.06
CA GLY A 56 -14.56 -12.25 0.53
C GLY A 56 -14.83 -13.68 0.05
N CYS A 57 -15.53 -14.47 0.86
CA CYS A 57 -15.91 -15.85 0.51
C CYS A 57 -16.86 -15.88 -0.71
N THR A 58 -17.86 -14.99 -0.74
CA THR A 58 -18.79 -14.88 -1.87
C THR A 58 -18.07 -14.50 -3.16
N ALA A 59 -17.15 -13.51 -3.09
CA ALA A 59 -16.37 -13.10 -4.24
C ALA A 59 -15.46 -14.23 -4.75
N ALA A 60 -14.76 -14.91 -3.84
CA ALA A 60 -13.90 -16.05 -4.20
C ALA A 60 -14.72 -17.17 -4.87
N ALA A 61 -15.87 -17.53 -4.29
CA ALA A 61 -16.76 -18.54 -4.86
C ALA A 61 -17.27 -18.15 -6.26
N ALA A 62 -17.67 -16.89 -6.44
CA ALA A 62 -18.11 -16.39 -7.74
C ALA A 62 -16.98 -16.41 -8.79
N VAL A 63 -15.78 -15.97 -8.42
CA VAL A 63 -14.60 -16.03 -9.31
C VAL A 63 -14.26 -17.48 -9.65
N GLY A 64 -14.32 -18.40 -8.66
CA GLY A 64 -14.09 -19.82 -8.87
C GLY A 64 -15.10 -20.47 -9.80
N ALA A 65 -16.39 -20.10 -9.68
CA ALA A 65 -17.44 -20.59 -10.56
C ALA A 65 -17.30 -20.11 -12.00
N LEU A 66 -16.79 -18.87 -12.20
CA LEU A 66 -16.63 -18.26 -13.52
C LEU A 66 -15.32 -18.66 -14.21
N LEU A 67 -14.19 -18.72 -13.47
CA LEU A 67 -12.85 -18.84 -14.01
C LEU A 67 -12.09 -20.11 -13.56
N GLY A 68 -12.72 -20.90 -12.68
CA GLY A 68 -12.15 -22.16 -12.17
C GLY A 68 -11.35 -22.05 -10.86
N ILE A 69 -10.94 -23.22 -10.34
CA ILE A 69 -10.39 -23.37 -8.99
C ILE A 69 -9.08 -22.58 -8.77
N ASN A 70 -8.23 -22.46 -9.77
CA ASN A 70 -6.98 -21.72 -9.64
C ASN A 70 -7.23 -20.23 -9.40
N HIS A 71 -8.21 -19.64 -10.07
CA HIS A 71 -8.61 -18.25 -9.86
C HIS A 71 -9.33 -18.03 -8.53
N PHE A 72 -10.10 -19.04 -8.05
CA PHE A 72 -10.65 -19.07 -6.71
C PHE A 72 -9.54 -18.94 -5.67
N LEU A 73 -8.51 -19.80 -5.73
CA LEU A 73 -7.40 -19.78 -4.79
C LEU A 73 -6.60 -18.48 -4.87
N THR A 74 -6.32 -18.01 -6.08
CA THR A 74 -5.62 -16.74 -6.30
C THR A 74 -6.40 -15.56 -5.70
N PHE A 75 -7.72 -15.48 -5.95
CA PHE A 75 -8.55 -14.42 -5.38
C PHE A 75 -8.59 -14.51 -3.86
N LEU A 76 -8.79 -15.71 -3.32
CA LEU A 76 -8.86 -15.95 -1.88
C LEU A 76 -7.58 -15.48 -1.17
N ILE A 77 -6.42 -15.93 -1.67
CA ILE A 77 -5.11 -15.65 -1.04
C ILE A 77 -4.66 -14.21 -1.28
N ALA A 78 -4.81 -13.70 -2.52
CA ALA A 78 -4.24 -12.42 -2.89
C ALA A 78 -5.16 -11.22 -2.59
N ILE A 79 -6.47 -11.43 -2.40
CA ILE A 79 -7.44 -10.34 -2.25
C ILE A 79 -8.32 -10.53 -1.02
N ALA A 80 -9.06 -11.64 -0.92
CA ALA A 80 -10.09 -11.81 0.10
C ALA A 80 -9.50 -11.87 1.52
N LEU A 81 -8.51 -12.75 1.73
CA LEU A 81 -7.86 -12.89 3.04
C LEU A 81 -7.12 -11.62 3.49
N PRO A 82 -6.30 -10.96 2.66
CA PRO A 82 -5.68 -9.69 3.02
C PRO A 82 -6.72 -8.59 3.37
N ALA A 83 -7.76 -8.43 2.56
CA ALA A 83 -8.80 -7.43 2.81
C ALA A 83 -9.54 -7.70 4.10
N TRP A 84 -9.97 -8.94 4.34
CA TRP A 84 -10.63 -9.33 5.59
C TRP A 84 -9.73 -9.13 6.81
N TRP A 85 -8.46 -9.53 6.74
CA TRP A 85 -7.51 -9.38 7.83
C TRP A 85 -7.29 -7.92 8.20
N LEU A 86 -7.13 -7.05 7.21
CA LEU A 86 -6.99 -5.61 7.41
C LEU A 86 -8.26 -4.99 8.02
N CYS A 87 -9.46 -5.43 7.61
CA CYS A 87 -10.71 -5.04 8.26
C CYS A 87 -10.74 -5.46 9.72
N TYR A 88 -10.41 -6.72 10.01
CA TYR A 88 -10.39 -7.25 11.37
C TYR A 88 -9.46 -6.43 12.27
N LEU A 89 -8.22 -6.22 11.85
CA LEU A 89 -7.25 -5.43 12.61
C LEU A 89 -7.69 -3.97 12.78
N SER A 90 -8.26 -3.36 11.75
CA SER A 90 -8.72 -1.97 11.80
C SER A 90 -9.84 -1.75 12.80
N MET A 91 -10.65 -2.78 13.04
CA MET A 91 -11.79 -2.75 13.98
C MET A 91 -11.42 -3.23 15.38
N LEU A 92 -10.17 -3.65 15.59
CA LEU A 92 -9.71 -4.10 16.90
C LEU A 92 -9.50 -2.91 17.83
N ALA A 93 -10.17 -2.95 18.98
CA ALA A 93 -10.04 -1.94 20.01
C ALA A 93 -10.03 -2.60 21.39
N ARG A 94 -9.32 -2.02 22.34
CA ARG A 94 -9.31 -2.45 23.74
C ARG A 94 -9.73 -1.30 24.64
N PRO A 95 -10.53 -1.55 25.70
CA PRO A 95 -10.81 -0.55 26.71
C PRO A 95 -9.55 -0.32 27.55
N VAL A 96 -9.15 0.94 27.72
CA VAL A 96 -8.02 1.37 28.55
C VAL A 96 -8.51 2.48 29.47
N GLY A 97 -8.15 2.42 30.73
CA GLY A 97 -8.47 3.44 31.72
C GLY A 97 -8.58 2.85 33.12
N SER A 98 -8.43 3.70 34.15
CA SER A 98 -8.64 3.39 35.53
C SER A 98 -9.65 4.40 36.14
N ASN A 99 -10.37 4.01 37.20
CA ASN A 99 -11.25 4.91 37.97
C ASN A 99 -12.41 5.56 37.18
N GLY A 100 -13.16 4.76 36.37
CA GLY A 100 -14.46 5.18 35.83
C GLY A 100 -14.44 5.90 34.48
N SER A 101 -13.27 6.22 33.90
CA SER A 101 -13.14 6.74 32.53
C SER A 101 -12.53 5.70 31.63
N LEU A 102 -13.38 4.90 30.96
CA LEU A 102 -12.93 3.95 29.93
C LEU A 102 -12.82 4.66 28.57
N THR A 103 -11.62 4.69 28.00
CA THR A 103 -11.39 5.12 26.61
C THR A 103 -11.06 3.91 25.74
N LEU A 104 -11.49 3.94 24.47
CA LEU A 104 -11.15 2.87 23.52
C LEU A 104 -9.81 3.19 22.84
N GLU A 105 -8.82 2.32 23.06
CA GLU A 105 -7.58 2.35 22.32
C GLU A 105 -7.68 1.44 21.10
N TRP A 106 -7.61 2.04 19.91
CA TRP A 106 -7.70 1.35 18.64
C TRP A 106 -6.34 0.80 18.21
N TYR A 107 -6.38 -0.28 17.42
CA TYR A 107 -5.16 -0.89 16.88
C TYR A 107 -4.30 0.15 16.15
N PRO A 108 -2.98 0.25 16.43
CA PRO A 108 -2.13 1.33 15.91
C PRO A 108 -2.03 1.31 14.38
N VAL A 109 -2.19 2.49 13.74
CA VAL A 109 -2.14 2.62 12.27
C VAL A 109 -0.79 2.21 11.69
N GLY A 110 0.31 2.47 12.41
CA GLY A 110 1.63 2.02 11.98
C GLY A 110 1.76 0.50 11.91
N ARG A 111 1.10 -0.23 12.81
CA ARG A 111 1.04 -1.70 12.72
C ARG A 111 0.16 -2.16 11.56
N LEU A 112 -0.95 -1.44 11.26
CA LEU A 112 -1.75 -1.72 10.06
C LEU A 112 -0.91 -1.54 8.79
N LEU A 113 -0.14 -0.46 8.73
CA LEU A 113 0.76 -0.20 7.60
C LEU A 113 1.82 -1.30 7.45
N LEU A 114 2.40 -1.77 8.55
CA LEU A 114 3.32 -2.91 8.52
C LEU A 114 2.64 -4.17 8.00
N TRP A 115 1.39 -4.44 8.43
CA TRP A 115 0.62 -5.58 7.93
C TRP A 115 0.33 -5.48 6.43
N THR A 116 0.09 -4.29 5.86
CA THR A 116 -0.08 -4.16 4.40
C THR A 116 1.17 -4.59 3.65
N GLY A 117 2.37 -4.24 4.16
CA GLY A 117 3.65 -4.68 3.62
C GLY A 117 3.85 -6.20 3.73
N LEU A 118 3.59 -6.77 4.91
CA LEU A 118 3.71 -8.22 5.13
C LEU A 118 2.75 -9.02 4.25
N LEU A 119 1.49 -8.58 4.12
CA LEU A 119 0.51 -9.25 3.25
C LEU A 119 0.91 -9.16 1.77
N GLY A 120 1.41 -7.99 1.31
CA GLY A 120 1.94 -7.85 -0.04
C GLY A 120 3.13 -8.78 -0.30
N THR A 121 4.03 -8.89 0.67
CA THR A 121 5.16 -9.82 0.65
C THR A 121 4.70 -11.28 0.58
N LEU A 122 3.75 -11.69 1.42
CA LEU A 122 3.22 -13.05 1.42
C LEU A 122 2.58 -13.43 0.08
N VAL A 123 1.80 -12.52 -0.51
CA VAL A 123 1.19 -12.75 -1.83
C VAL A 123 2.25 -12.91 -2.91
N ALA A 124 3.31 -12.09 -2.90
CA ALA A 124 4.41 -12.23 -3.84
C ALA A 124 5.21 -13.54 -3.64
N MET A 125 5.37 -13.99 -2.38
CA MET A 125 6.02 -15.27 -2.09
C MET A 125 5.22 -16.46 -2.59
N VAL A 126 3.90 -16.44 -2.47
CA VAL A 126 3.02 -17.51 -3.02
C VAL A 126 3.16 -17.62 -4.54
N ALA A 127 3.56 -16.54 -5.24
CA ALA A 127 3.79 -16.56 -6.67
C ALA A 127 5.16 -17.13 -7.09
N ILE A 128 6.09 -17.41 -6.16
CA ILE A 128 7.45 -17.91 -6.48
C ILE A 128 7.42 -19.20 -7.33
N PRO A 129 6.64 -20.25 -6.98
CA PRO A 129 6.62 -21.47 -7.77
C PRO A 129 6.15 -21.26 -9.21
N GLU A 130 5.06 -20.47 -9.38
CA GLU A 130 4.52 -20.14 -10.70
C GLU A 130 5.50 -19.30 -11.50
N PHE A 131 6.15 -18.32 -10.87
CA PHE A 131 7.21 -17.52 -11.46
C PHE A 131 8.39 -18.39 -11.92
N SER A 132 8.87 -19.30 -11.06
CA SER A 132 10.00 -20.18 -11.37
C SER A 132 9.67 -21.13 -12.53
N ALA A 133 8.45 -21.68 -12.57
CA ALA A 133 7.99 -22.56 -13.64
C ALA A 133 7.88 -21.84 -15.00
N ASN A 134 7.63 -20.54 -15.01
CA ASN A 134 7.45 -19.73 -16.20
C ASN A 134 8.60 -18.74 -16.46
N LYS A 135 9.73 -18.85 -15.76
CA LYS A 135 10.83 -17.88 -15.84
C LYS A 135 11.30 -17.63 -17.28
N SER A 136 11.44 -18.67 -18.09
CA SER A 136 11.85 -18.56 -19.50
C SER A 136 10.85 -17.78 -20.37
N LYS A 137 9.55 -17.98 -20.13
CA LYS A 137 8.49 -17.22 -20.83
C LYS A 137 8.51 -15.75 -20.44
N ILE A 138 8.73 -15.48 -19.15
CA ILE A 138 8.82 -14.12 -18.62
C ILE A 138 10.06 -13.41 -19.20
N GLN A 139 11.20 -14.10 -19.25
CA GLN A 139 12.41 -13.59 -19.90
C GLN A 139 12.16 -13.23 -21.36
N ALA A 140 11.52 -14.12 -22.11
CA ALA A 140 11.19 -13.86 -23.53
C ALA A 140 10.26 -12.64 -23.68
N ALA A 141 9.23 -12.52 -22.83
CA ALA A 141 8.31 -11.38 -22.86
C ALA A 141 8.99 -10.05 -22.51
N VAL A 142 9.88 -10.06 -21.49
CA VAL A 142 10.65 -8.87 -21.10
C VAL A 142 11.61 -8.47 -22.21
N LYS A 143 12.27 -9.44 -22.85
CA LYS A 143 13.18 -9.21 -23.99
C LYS A 143 12.43 -8.59 -25.16
N GLU A 144 11.29 -9.15 -25.55
CA GLU A 144 10.45 -8.62 -26.63
C GLU A 144 9.99 -7.19 -26.33
N MET A 145 9.57 -6.91 -25.09
CA MET A 145 9.19 -5.55 -24.68
C MET A 145 10.36 -4.58 -24.78
N PHE A 146 11.56 -5.00 -24.38
CA PHE A 146 12.77 -4.18 -24.46
C PHE A 146 13.17 -3.88 -25.90
N GLU A 147 13.14 -4.89 -26.79
CA GLU A 147 13.41 -4.74 -28.22
C GLU A 147 12.40 -3.81 -28.90
N ARG A 148 11.11 -3.89 -28.54
CA ARG A 148 10.07 -2.97 -29.04
C ARG A 148 10.34 -1.52 -28.62
N ILE A 149 10.76 -1.29 -27.38
CA ILE A 149 11.10 0.06 -26.88
C ILE A 149 12.32 0.61 -27.60
N GLN A 150 13.37 -0.20 -27.80
CA GLN A 150 14.56 0.21 -28.56
C GLN A 150 14.25 0.46 -30.04
N GLY A 151 13.44 -0.38 -30.66
CA GLY A 151 13.02 -0.19 -32.05
C GLY A 151 12.20 1.08 -32.29
N ALA A 152 11.46 1.54 -31.24
CA ALA A 152 10.72 2.80 -31.28
C ALA A 152 11.62 4.04 -31.08
N GLN A 153 12.83 3.86 -30.51
CA GLN A 153 13.82 4.92 -30.26
C GLN A 153 14.95 4.94 -31.34
N ALA A 154 14.61 4.89 -32.57
CA ALA A 154 15.43 4.63 -33.77
C ALA A 154 16.78 5.38 -33.93
N ASN A 155 17.36 6.03 -32.89
CA ASN A 155 18.57 6.86 -33.02
C ASN A 155 19.59 6.82 -31.88
N THR A 156 19.54 5.92 -30.91
CA THR A 156 20.54 5.94 -29.83
C THR A 156 21.02 4.52 -29.46
N ASN A 157 22.30 4.29 -29.72
CA ASN A 157 23.17 3.23 -29.19
C ASN A 157 22.58 1.81 -29.22
N THR A 158 22.99 1.07 -30.22
CA THR A 158 22.83 -0.38 -30.35
C THR A 158 23.58 -1.05 -29.18
N SER A 159 22.87 -1.35 -28.12
CA SER A 159 23.40 -2.20 -27.04
C SER A 159 23.76 -3.55 -27.60
N SER A 160 24.89 -4.14 -27.20
CA SER A 160 25.25 -5.48 -27.68
C SER A 160 24.19 -6.50 -27.25
N PRO A 161 23.98 -7.59 -27.98
CA PRO A 161 23.05 -8.65 -27.58
C PRO A 161 23.34 -9.19 -26.18
N ALA A 162 24.60 -9.24 -25.77
CA ALA A 162 25.00 -9.64 -24.41
C ALA A 162 24.56 -8.64 -23.33
N ASP A 163 24.57 -7.34 -23.62
CA ASP A 163 24.08 -6.31 -22.68
C ASP A 163 22.57 -6.39 -22.53
N ILE A 164 21.86 -6.67 -23.63
CA ILE A 164 20.39 -6.86 -23.58
C ILE A 164 20.04 -8.06 -22.71
N ASP A 165 20.68 -9.21 -22.90
CA ASP A 165 20.42 -10.41 -22.12
C ASP A 165 20.69 -10.16 -20.61
N ARG A 166 21.75 -9.43 -20.27
CA ARG A 166 22.06 -9.05 -18.87
C ARG A 166 21.02 -8.12 -18.28
N ILE A 167 20.52 -7.13 -19.02
CA ILE A 167 19.45 -6.23 -18.59
C ILE A 167 18.15 -7.00 -18.38
N VAL A 168 17.83 -7.91 -19.28
CA VAL A 168 16.64 -8.78 -19.19
C VAL A 168 16.72 -9.66 -17.94
N GLU A 169 17.87 -10.28 -17.66
CA GLU A 169 18.07 -11.09 -16.47
C GLU A 169 17.85 -10.27 -15.20
N MET A 170 18.50 -9.11 -15.08
CA MET A 170 18.27 -8.20 -13.96
C MET A 170 16.81 -7.79 -13.83
N ALA A 171 16.14 -7.42 -14.93
CA ALA A 171 14.73 -7.01 -14.90
C ALA A 171 13.81 -8.13 -14.40
N VAL A 172 14.09 -9.37 -14.78
CA VAL A 172 13.31 -10.56 -14.35
C VAL A 172 13.46 -10.79 -12.85
N ASP A 173 14.62 -10.58 -12.27
CA ASP A 173 14.85 -10.74 -10.83
C ASP A 173 14.07 -9.70 -9.99
N PHE A 174 13.73 -8.55 -10.57
CA PHE A 174 12.91 -7.53 -9.92
C PHE A 174 11.38 -7.76 -10.04
N VAL A 175 10.92 -8.73 -10.83
CA VAL A 175 9.47 -8.96 -11.06
C VAL A 175 8.74 -9.24 -9.74
N LEU A 176 9.25 -10.16 -8.91
CA LEU A 176 8.62 -10.51 -7.64
C LEU A 176 8.72 -9.39 -6.58
N PRO A 177 9.85 -8.71 -6.37
CA PRO A 177 9.92 -7.51 -5.56
C PRO A 177 8.93 -6.40 -6.00
N ILE A 178 8.81 -6.14 -7.30
CA ILE A 178 7.84 -5.17 -7.86
C ILE A 178 6.40 -5.64 -7.58
N ALA A 179 6.11 -6.94 -7.68
CA ALA A 179 4.81 -7.48 -7.31
C ALA A 179 4.50 -7.21 -5.83
N ALA A 180 5.46 -7.42 -4.91
CA ALA A 180 5.29 -7.10 -3.49
C ALA A 180 4.99 -5.62 -3.25
N ILE A 181 5.71 -4.71 -3.92
CA ILE A 181 5.43 -3.27 -3.90
C ILE A 181 4.00 -2.99 -4.36
N SER A 182 3.61 -3.55 -5.51
CA SER A 182 2.29 -3.34 -6.12
C SER A 182 1.16 -3.83 -5.23
N PHE A 183 1.28 -5.02 -4.64
CA PHE A 183 0.29 -5.56 -3.70
C PHE A 183 0.21 -4.74 -2.41
N THR A 184 1.34 -4.27 -1.90
CA THR A 184 1.39 -3.41 -0.71
C THR A 184 0.69 -2.08 -0.97
N LEU A 185 1.01 -1.40 -2.07
CA LEU A 185 0.38 -0.14 -2.48
C LEU A 185 -1.13 -0.31 -2.69
N ARG A 186 -1.55 -1.40 -3.35
CA ARG A 186 -2.96 -1.74 -3.54
C ARG A 186 -3.69 -1.86 -2.20
N ASN A 187 -3.11 -2.58 -1.23
CA ASN A 187 -3.70 -2.75 0.09
C ASN A 187 -3.79 -1.42 0.86
N ILE A 188 -2.74 -0.61 0.85
CA ILE A 188 -2.73 0.73 1.47
C ILE A 188 -3.82 1.61 0.86
N PHE A 189 -3.84 1.70 -0.47
CA PHE A 189 -4.77 2.56 -1.20
C PHE A 189 -6.23 2.15 -0.96
N ASN A 190 -6.55 0.86 -1.11
CA ASN A 190 -7.92 0.37 -0.92
C ASN A 190 -8.38 0.50 0.53
N LEU A 191 -7.50 0.25 1.52
CA LEU A 191 -7.83 0.43 2.93
C LEU A 191 -8.11 1.90 3.26
N TRP A 192 -7.28 2.81 2.75
CA TRP A 192 -7.49 4.26 2.91
C TRP A 192 -8.78 4.71 2.24
N LEU A 193 -9.02 4.31 0.98
CA LEU A 193 -10.20 4.69 0.23
C LEU A 193 -11.49 4.14 0.86
N ALA A 194 -11.48 2.88 1.30
CA ALA A 194 -12.60 2.28 2.03
C ALA A 194 -12.88 3.04 3.34
N GLY A 195 -11.81 3.39 4.08
CA GLY A 195 -11.93 4.22 5.27
C GLY A 195 -12.56 5.57 4.99
N CYS A 196 -12.16 6.28 3.92
CA CYS A 196 -12.76 7.53 3.49
C CYS A 196 -14.26 7.39 3.18
N ILE A 197 -14.64 6.38 2.39
CA ILE A 197 -16.04 6.13 1.99
C ILE A 197 -16.89 5.82 3.22
N VAL A 198 -16.41 4.94 4.10
CA VAL A 198 -17.15 4.55 5.31
C VAL A 198 -17.23 5.72 6.31
N ASN A 199 -16.20 6.55 6.40
CA ASN A 199 -16.21 7.76 7.23
C ASN A 199 -17.23 8.79 6.71
N LEU A 200 -17.25 9.04 5.39
CA LEU A 200 -18.23 9.94 4.76
C LEU A 200 -19.68 9.45 4.94
N SER A 201 -19.90 8.14 5.00
CA SER A 201 -21.22 7.55 5.28
C SER A 201 -21.60 7.58 6.77
N GLY A 202 -20.75 8.10 7.66
CA GLY A 202 -20.98 8.14 9.11
C GLY A 202 -20.96 6.76 9.80
N ARG A 203 -20.49 5.71 9.12
CA ARG A 203 -20.48 4.33 9.63
C ARG A 203 -19.14 3.89 10.23
N LEU A 204 -18.08 4.68 10.08
CA LEU A 204 -16.77 4.32 10.62
C LEU A 204 -16.80 4.42 12.15
N LYS A 205 -16.66 3.29 12.82
CA LYS A 205 -16.66 3.22 14.30
C LYS A 205 -15.38 3.77 14.90
N ARG A 206 -14.27 3.66 14.17
CA ARG A 206 -12.96 4.15 14.56
C ARG A 206 -12.86 5.64 14.26
N PRO A 207 -12.32 6.49 15.16
CA PRO A 207 -12.01 7.88 14.85
C PRO A 207 -10.96 7.94 13.72
N TRP A 208 -11.07 8.98 12.87
CA TRP A 208 -10.11 9.15 11.77
C TRP A 208 -8.70 9.35 12.32
N PRO A 209 -7.72 8.55 11.90
CA PRO A 209 -6.38 8.61 12.48
C PRO A 209 -5.63 9.89 12.06
N ASP A 210 -4.91 10.48 13.00
CA ASP A 210 -3.95 11.53 12.66
C ASP A 210 -2.67 10.90 12.09
N LEU A 211 -2.46 11.07 10.79
CA LEU A 211 -1.28 10.55 10.11
C LEU A 211 0.02 11.22 10.56
N SER A 212 -0.05 12.39 11.22
CA SER A 212 1.14 13.05 11.74
C SER A 212 1.77 12.31 12.93
N THR A 213 1.00 11.44 13.60
CA THR A 213 1.47 10.61 14.71
C THR A 213 1.85 9.19 14.30
N LEU A 214 1.79 8.89 12.99
CA LEU A 214 2.08 7.57 12.45
C LEU A 214 3.53 7.15 12.71
N THR A 215 3.73 6.03 13.40
CA THR A 215 5.06 5.44 13.66
C THR A 215 5.03 3.95 13.36
N LEU A 216 6.08 3.43 12.74
CA LEU A 216 6.26 1.98 12.61
C LEU A 216 6.89 1.39 13.87
N PRO A 217 6.60 0.12 14.19
CA PRO A 217 7.25 -0.56 15.31
C PRO A 217 8.78 -0.59 15.14
N PRO A 218 9.59 -0.44 16.22
CA PRO A 218 11.05 -0.40 16.12
C PRO A 218 11.67 -1.64 15.46
N PHE A 219 11.07 -2.81 15.69
CA PHE A 219 11.55 -4.06 15.09
C PHE A 219 11.44 -4.08 13.55
N ALA A 220 10.57 -3.27 12.94
CA ALA A 220 10.43 -3.20 11.49
C ALA A 220 11.73 -2.76 10.80
N LEU A 221 12.51 -1.87 11.45
CA LEU A 221 13.83 -1.47 10.95
C LEU A 221 14.82 -2.63 10.95
N ALA A 222 14.86 -3.41 12.02
CA ALA A 222 15.75 -4.57 12.10
C ALA A 222 15.41 -5.60 11.01
N PHE A 223 14.11 -5.89 10.81
CA PHE A 223 13.68 -6.77 9.71
C PHE A 223 14.05 -6.22 8.34
N LEU A 224 13.92 -4.90 8.12
CA LEU A 224 14.34 -4.29 6.86
C LEU A 224 15.85 -4.45 6.64
N CYS A 225 16.68 -4.19 7.65
CA CYS A 225 18.14 -4.36 7.54
C CYS A 225 18.51 -5.82 7.24
N ILE A 226 17.90 -6.78 7.95
CA ILE A 226 18.12 -8.22 7.71
C ILE A 226 17.70 -8.60 6.29
N ALA A 227 16.54 -8.14 5.82
CA ALA A 227 16.06 -8.43 4.49
C ALA A 227 16.92 -7.77 3.40
N ALA A 228 17.38 -6.53 3.61
CA ALA A 228 18.28 -5.85 2.68
C ALA A 228 19.63 -6.55 2.54
N VAL A 229 20.23 -7.00 3.66
CA VAL A 229 21.46 -7.80 3.62
C VAL A 229 21.20 -9.17 3.02
N GLY A 230 20.08 -9.82 3.40
CA GLY A 230 19.69 -11.12 2.89
C GLY A 230 19.43 -11.14 1.38
N SER A 231 19.05 -10.02 0.77
CA SER A 231 18.80 -9.94 -0.67
C SER A 231 20.06 -10.12 -1.53
N ILE A 232 21.25 -10.06 -0.93
CA ILE A 232 22.54 -10.31 -1.61
C ILE A 232 22.81 -11.83 -1.72
N LEU A 233 22.10 -12.65 -0.95
CA LEU A 233 22.24 -14.10 -1.01
C LEU A 233 21.81 -14.64 -2.39
N PRO A 234 22.44 -15.73 -2.86
CA PRO A 234 22.02 -16.38 -4.10
C PRO A 234 20.68 -17.09 -3.95
N ASP A 235 20.08 -17.45 -5.08
CA ASP A 235 18.93 -18.33 -5.23
C ASP A 235 17.64 -17.82 -4.56
N VAL A 236 16.81 -18.76 -4.12
CA VAL A 236 15.48 -18.49 -3.53
C VAL A 236 15.60 -17.69 -2.24
N ALA A 237 16.67 -17.86 -1.45
CA ALA A 237 16.87 -17.14 -0.20
C ALA A 237 17.00 -15.62 -0.45
N GLY A 238 17.81 -15.23 -1.42
CA GLY A 238 17.94 -13.83 -1.84
C GLY A 238 16.65 -13.27 -2.42
N THR A 239 15.95 -14.05 -3.24
CA THR A 239 14.64 -13.67 -3.78
C THR A 239 13.62 -13.39 -2.69
N ILE A 240 13.49 -14.29 -1.70
CA ILE A 240 12.59 -14.10 -0.54
C ILE A 240 12.97 -12.83 0.22
N ALA A 241 14.25 -12.64 0.51
CA ALA A 241 14.74 -11.46 1.22
C ALA A 241 14.46 -10.16 0.43
N ALA A 242 14.66 -10.16 -0.89
CA ALA A 242 14.35 -9.02 -1.75
C ALA A 242 12.83 -8.67 -1.75
N ILE A 243 11.95 -9.69 -1.78
CA ILE A 243 10.50 -9.52 -1.68
C ILE A 243 10.14 -8.88 -0.32
N VAL A 244 10.72 -9.38 0.78
CA VAL A 244 10.50 -8.82 2.14
C VAL A 244 10.99 -7.38 2.21
N ALA A 245 12.20 -7.10 1.73
CA ALA A 245 12.75 -5.77 1.69
C ALA A 245 11.85 -4.80 0.90
N ALA A 246 11.36 -5.22 -0.27
CA ALA A 246 10.47 -4.42 -1.12
C ALA A 246 9.15 -4.05 -0.42
N GLY A 247 8.50 -5.00 0.26
CA GLY A 247 7.29 -4.74 1.03
C GLY A 247 7.53 -3.79 2.21
N LEU A 248 8.63 -3.97 2.95
CA LEU A 248 8.99 -3.09 4.07
C LEU A 248 9.41 -1.69 3.58
N ILE A 249 10.21 -1.56 2.51
CA ILE A 249 10.55 -0.28 1.89
C ILE A 249 9.27 0.48 1.51
N THR A 250 8.28 -0.21 0.96
CA THR A 250 7.00 0.40 0.59
C THR A 250 6.23 0.90 1.82
N ALA A 251 6.22 0.16 2.93
CA ALA A 251 5.64 0.61 4.19
C ALA A 251 6.37 1.84 4.75
N TYR A 252 7.70 1.87 4.68
CA TYR A 252 8.50 3.05 5.06
C TYR A 252 8.30 4.24 4.11
N ALA A 253 8.10 4.00 2.82
CA ALA A 253 7.73 5.06 1.87
C ALA A 253 6.37 5.69 2.21
N ALA A 254 5.38 4.88 2.57
CA ALA A 254 4.09 5.39 3.03
C ALA A 254 4.21 6.20 4.33
N LEU A 255 5.07 5.78 5.29
CA LEU A 255 5.43 6.59 6.46
C LEU A 255 6.11 7.90 6.03
N GLY A 256 7.05 7.85 5.07
CA GLY A 256 7.73 9.04 4.53
C GLY A 256 6.75 10.06 3.93
N PHE A 257 5.74 9.61 3.19
CA PHE A 257 4.67 10.48 2.72
C PHE A 257 3.86 11.09 3.87
N ALA A 258 3.52 10.31 4.91
CA ALA A 258 2.83 10.85 6.09
C ALA A 258 3.65 11.95 6.78
N ILE A 259 4.96 11.76 6.87
CA ILE A 259 5.89 12.76 7.41
C ILE A 259 5.94 13.98 6.50
N LEU A 260 6.07 13.80 5.19
CA LEU A 260 6.06 14.90 4.22
C LEU A 260 4.79 15.74 4.34
N HIS A 261 3.64 15.10 4.47
CA HIS A 261 2.37 15.78 4.74
C HIS A 261 2.36 16.55 6.08
N ALA A 262 3.02 16.01 7.10
CA ALA A 262 3.10 16.65 8.42
C ALA A 262 4.03 17.88 8.41
N ILE A 263 5.23 17.76 7.86
CA ILE A 263 6.24 18.84 7.86
C ILE A 263 5.89 19.99 6.91
N THR A 264 5.09 19.73 5.88
CA THR A 264 4.63 20.75 4.93
C THR A 264 3.38 21.51 5.40
N ARG A 265 2.80 21.15 6.56
CA ARG A 265 1.65 21.88 7.14
C ARG A 265 2.04 23.35 7.41
N GLY A 266 1.24 24.27 6.88
CA GLY A 266 1.47 25.72 7.05
C GLY A 266 2.45 26.35 6.05
N ILE A 267 3.04 25.60 5.14
CA ILE A 267 3.88 26.12 4.07
C ILE A 267 3.01 26.52 2.87
N ALA A 268 3.15 27.74 2.34
CA ALA A 268 2.38 28.21 1.18
C ALA A 268 2.60 27.34 -0.08
N LEU A 269 3.81 26.80 -0.27
CA LEU A 269 4.19 25.94 -1.39
C LEU A 269 3.78 24.47 -1.21
N ARG A 270 3.06 24.11 -0.14
CA ARG A 270 2.66 22.71 0.17
C ARG A 270 2.05 21.96 -1.01
N PRO A 271 1.07 22.50 -1.77
CA PRO A 271 0.46 21.76 -2.88
C PRO A 271 1.49 21.39 -3.96
N TYR A 272 2.41 22.28 -4.26
CA TYR A 272 3.46 22.03 -5.26
C TYR A 272 4.48 20.98 -4.77
N LEU A 273 4.88 21.05 -3.50
CA LEU A 273 5.81 20.08 -2.89
C LEU A 273 5.19 18.67 -2.87
N LEU A 274 3.93 18.56 -2.47
CA LEU A 274 3.25 17.27 -2.48
C LEU A 274 3.02 16.76 -3.90
N PHE A 275 2.56 17.62 -4.81
CA PHE A 275 2.40 17.26 -6.22
C PHE A 275 3.70 16.77 -6.83
N SER A 276 4.83 17.47 -6.64
CA SER A 276 6.12 17.06 -7.18
C SER A 276 6.58 15.72 -6.60
N ALA A 277 6.39 15.47 -5.28
CA ALA A 277 6.75 14.23 -4.65
C ALA A 277 5.93 13.05 -5.21
N TYR A 278 4.61 13.20 -5.32
CA TYR A 278 3.75 12.17 -5.91
C TYR A 278 4.04 11.96 -7.39
N PHE A 279 4.20 13.04 -8.15
CA PHE A 279 4.56 12.99 -9.57
C PHE A 279 5.87 12.23 -9.78
N THR A 280 6.91 12.57 -9.00
CA THR A 280 8.21 11.92 -9.07
C THR A 280 8.11 10.42 -8.77
N VAL A 281 7.36 10.03 -7.74
CA VAL A 281 7.18 8.60 -7.41
C VAL A 281 6.35 7.88 -8.46
N ILE A 282 5.29 8.48 -8.99
CA ILE A 282 4.39 7.80 -9.95
C ILE A 282 5.05 7.68 -11.34
N PHE A 283 5.68 8.74 -11.83
CA PHE A 283 6.16 8.80 -13.22
C PHE A 283 7.66 8.53 -13.38
N LEU A 284 8.48 8.81 -12.36
CA LEU A 284 9.92 8.64 -12.43
C LEU A 284 10.44 7.42 -11.66
N ALA A 285 9.61 6.71 -10.88
CA ALA A 285 10.09 5.53 -10.16
C ALA A 285 10.59 4.43 -11.10
N ALA A 286 9.86 4.16 -12.20
CA ALA A 286 10.27 3.14 -13.15
C ALA A 286 11.55 3.53 -13.92
N PRO A 287 11.65 4.71 -14.58
CA PRO A 287 12.87 5.09 -15.31
C PRO A 287 14.08 5.32 -14.38
N LEU A 288 13.87 5.65 -13.10
CA LEU A 288 14.92 5.86 -12.12
C LEU A 288 15.11 4.67 -11.16
N LEU A 289 14.78 3.45 -11.61
CA LEU A 289 15.00 2.19 -10.87
C LEU A 289 14.50 2.20 -9.42
N GLY A 290 13.38 2.87 -9.15
CA GLY A 290 12.79 2.96 -7.82
C GLY A 290 13.46 3.97 -6.85
N LEU A 291 14.49 4.69 -7.27
CA LEU A 291 15.17 5.69 -6.43
C LEU A 291 14.23 6.70 -5.75
N PRO A 292 13.17 7.21 -6.41
CA PRO A 292 12.23 8.11 -5.74
C PRO A 292 11.49 7.45 -4.57
N ILE A 293 11.09 6.19 -4.71
CA ILE A 293 10.45 5.44 -3.62
C ILE A 293 11.42 5.27 -2.46
N LEU A 294 12.68 4.93 -2.77
CA LEU A 294 13.72 4.77 -1.77
C LEU A 294 14.00 6.09 -1.03
N ALA A 295 14.05 7.23 -1.74
CA ALA A 295 14.25 8.54 -1.12
C ALA A 295 13.12 8.88 -0.12
N ILE A 296 11.86 8.62 -0.49
CA ILE A 296 10.72 8.81 0.42
C ILE A 296 10.77 7.81 1.59
N ALA A 297 11.17 6.55 1.35
CA ALA A 297 11.35 5.57 2.41
C ALA A 297 12.46 5.98 3.40
N LEU A 298 13.57 6.53 2.90
CA LEU A 298 14.65 7.08 3.74
C LEU A 298 14.17 8.24 4.63
N LEU A 299 13.25 9.08 4.14
CA LEU A 299 12.61 10.10 4.99
C LEU A 299 11.84 9.46 6.14
N GLY A 300 11.10 8.36 5.87
CA GLY A 300 10.40 7.57 6.90
C GLY A 300 11.34 6.96 7.93
N LEU A 301 12.45 6.39 7.47
CA LEU A 301 13.50 5.82 8.33
C LEU A 301 14.19 6.88 9.18
N ALA A 302 14.55 8.02 8.58
CA ALA A 302 15.22 9.12 9.25
C ALA A 302 14.38 9.72 10.39
N ASP A 303 13.07 9.83 10.22
CA ASP A 303 12.20 10.33 11.29
C ASP A 303 12.12 9.37 12.47
N GLN A 304 12.19 8.06 12.23
CA GLN A 304 12.20 7.06 13.31
C GLN A 304 13.45 7.16 14.20
N GLY A 305 14.61 7.55 13.62
CA GLY A 305 15.86 7.77 14.36
C GLY A 305 16.01 9.18 14.94
N LEU A 306 15.62 10.20 14.19
CA LEU A 306 15.91 11.61 14.48
C LEU A 306 14.71 12.38 15.08
N ASN A 307 13.51 11.78 15.10
CA ASN A 307 12.27 12.38 15.63
C ASN A 307 12.01 13.82 15.10
N PHE A 308 12.14 14.03 13.78
CA PHE A 308 11.96 15.36 13.14
C PHE A 308 10.64 16.01 13.51
N ARG A 309 9.54 15.24 13.52
CA ARG A 309 8.21 15.75 13.87
C ARG A 309 8.14 16.28 15.29
N ALA A 310 8.71 15.57 16.26
CA ALA A 310 8.75 16.01 17.65
C ALA A 310 9.56 17.30 17.82
N ARG A 311 10.70 17.41 17.12
CA ARG A 311 11.53 18.63 17.13
C ARG A 311 10.83 19.83 16.48
N MET A 312 10.07 19.61 15.40
CA MET A 312 9.29 20.68 14.74
C MET A 312 8.10 21.14 15.58
N ALA A 313 7.43 20.23 16.30
CA ALA A 313 6.33 20.57 17.20
C ALA A 313 6.78 21.41 18.41
N GLN A 314 8.05 21.31 18.82
CA GLN A 314 8.63 22.05 19.94
C GLN A 314 9.11 23.48 19.55
N LYS A 315 9.12 23.86 18.25
CA LYS A 315 9.45 25.25 17.88
C LYS A 315 8.40 26.19 18.46
N PRO A 316 8.81 27.22 19.25
CA PRO A 316 7.89 28.21 19.80
C PRO A 316 7.09 28.86 18.66
N ARG A 317 5.77 28.87 18.77
CA ARG A 317 4.96 29.71 17.91
C ARG A 317 5.38 31.16 18.14
N PRO A 318 5.59 31.98 17.08
CA PRO A 318 5.82 33.42 17.28
C PRO A 318 4.67 33.97 18.12
N PRO A 319 4.94 34.85 19.10
CA PRO A 319 3.90 35.43 19.94
C PRO A 319 2.85 36.08 19.03
N THR A 320 1.61 35.64 19.18
CA THR A 320 0.47 36.33 18.57
C THR A 320 0.47 37.74 19.12
N LEU A 321 0.68 38.75 18.24
CA LEU A 321 0.54 40.13 18.64
C LEU A 321 -0.83 40.32 19.29
N PRO A 322 -0.91 40.97 20.48
CA PRO A 322 -2.19 41.24 21.09
C PRO A 322 -3.01 42.05 20.10
N THR A 323 -4.18 41.57 19.73
CA THR A 323 -5.16 42.36 19.00
C THR A 323 -5.47 43.59 19.83
N SER A 324 -5.02 44.76 19.38
CA SER A 324 -5.38 46.03 19.98
C SER A 324 -6.90 46.15 19.91
N ASN A 325 -7.56 45.96 21.05
CA ASN A 325 -8.96 46.34 21.17
C ASN A 325 -9.06 47.85 20.89
N PRO A 326 -9.97 48.28 20.01
CA PRO A 326 -10.22 49.71 19.82
C PRO A 326 -10.74 50.27 21.17
N PRO A 327 -10.33 51.47 21.54
CA PRO A 327 -10.78 52.10 22.75
C PRO A 327 -12.31 52.25 22.74
N HIS A 328 -12.98 51.74 23.76
CA HIS A 328 -14.39 52.03 23.99
C HIS A 328 -14.59 53.52 24.04
N SER A 329 -15.23 54.10 23.02
CA SER A 329 -15.77 55.47 23.08
C SER A 329 -16.89 55.46 24.12
N LYS A 330 -16.62 56.08 25.26
CA LYS A 330 -17.68 56.54 26.16
C LYS A 330 -18.39 57.71 25.48
N ASN A 331 -19.66 57.58 25.19
CA ASN A 331 -20.66 58.65 25.25
C ASN A 331 -21.98 58.05 25.70
#